data_bb7763dcef622186d49ad2aba82c2ecf
#
_entry.id   bb7763dcef622186d49ad2aba82c2ecf
#
_cell.length_a   1.000
_cell.length_b   1.000
_cell.length_c   1.000
_cell.angle_alpha   90.00
_cell.angle_beta   90.00
_cell.angle_gamma   90.00
#
_symmetry.space_group_name_H-M   'P 1'
#
loop_
_entity.id
_entity.type
_entity.pdbx_description
1 polymer ?
#
loop_
_entity_poly.entity_id
_entity_poly.type
_entity_poly.pdbx_seq_one_letter_code
_entity_poly.pdbx_strand_id
1 'polypeptide(L)'
;MCFLEFKVSLQAKSLRRVFPDRLQNKSISTIMLQLDNFYKARFVLSKVIRKTELVHTPRINPESDVYLKPECLQKTGSFKIRGAYYKISQLSKEEKEKGVIACSAGNHAQGVALGATAMGVKSLICLPEGAPISKVEATKRLGAEVCLVPGVYDDAYQKALELKDEFGYTFVHPFDDEN
;
A
#
# COMPACT_ATOMS: atom_id res chain seq x y z
N MET A 1 3.95 1.63 18.71
CA MET A 1 2.51 1.32 18.88
C MET A 1 2.09 0.48 17.69
N CYS A 2 1.77 -0.78 17.90
CA CYS A 2 1.34 -1.69 16.84
C CYS A 2 -0.15 -1.44 16.59
N PHE A 3 -0.51 -0.85 15.43
CA PHE A 3 -1.92 -0.77 15.03
C PHE A 3 -2.38 -2.16 14.62
N LEU A 4 -3.26 -2.75 15.41
CA LEU A 4 -4.02 -3.94 15.04
C LEU A 4 -5.06 -3.51 13.98
N GLU A 5 -4.85 -3.88 12.73
CA GLU A 5 -5.89 -3.74 11.71
C GLU A 5 -6.86 -4.92 11.86
N PHE A 6 -8.07 -4.61 12.31
CA PHE A 6 -9.16 -5.57 12.38
C PHE A 6 -9.83 -5.71 11.02
N LYS A 7 -9.80 -6.89 10.44
CA LYS A 7 -10.67 -7.24 9.32
C LYS A 7 -11.77 -8.14 9.84
N VAL A 8 -12.93 -7.54 10.16
CA VAL A 8 -14.13 -8.28 10.50
C VAL A 8 -14.82 -8.68 9.20
N SER A 9 -14.91 -9.99 8.92
CA SER A 9 -15.76 -10.51 7.85
C SER A 9 -17.20 -10.51 8.33
N LEU A 10 -17.92 -9.42 8.04
CA LEU A 10 -19.37 -9.37 8.24
C LEU A 10 -20.08 -10.02 7.05
N GLN A 11 -20.94 -11.00 7.34
CA GLN A 11 -21.82 -11.56 6.33
C GLN A 11 -22.72 -10.48 5.72
N ALA A 12 -22.88 -10.49 4.40
CA ALA A 12 -23.47 -9.44 3.56
C ALA A 12 -24.91 -8.98 3.92
N LYS A 13 -25.54 -9.53 4.93
CA LYS A 13 -26.92 -9.17 5.35
C LYS A 13 -27.00 -7.99 6.30
N SER A 14 -25.92 -7.55 6.97
CA SER A 14 -25.99 -6.46 7.95
C SER A 14 -25.49 -5.09 7.42
N LEU A 15 -24.84 -5.04 6.27
CA LEU A 15 -24.24 -3.82 5.70
C LEU A 15 -25.24 -2.79 5.16
N ARG A 16 -26.52 -3.15 4.96
CA ARG A 16 -27.54 -2.21 4.45
C ARG A 16 -28.04 -1.18 5.45
N ARG A 17 -27.69 -1.28 6.75
CA ARG A 17 -28.18 -0.37 7.78
C ARG A 17 -27.24 0.77 8.19
N VAL A 18 -26.01 0.77 7.74
CA VAL A 18 -24.99 1.71 8.27
C VAL A 18 -24.63 2.84 7.29
N PHE A 19 -24.92 2.72 6.01
CA PHE A 19 -24.63 3.76 5.01
C PHE A 19 -25.81 3.98 4.05
N PRO A 20 -26.79 4.82 4.39
CA PRO A 20 -27.75 5.32 3.41
C PRO A 20 -27.10 6.45 2.58
N ASP A 21 -27.27 6.38 1.26
CA ASP A 21 -27.33 7.49 0.30
C ASP A 21 -26.06 8.21 -0.21
N ARG A 22 -24.86 7.61 -0.21
CA ARG A 22 -23.73 8.20 -0.97
C ARG A 22 -23.24 7.45 -2.20
N LEU A 23 -23.94 6.41 -2.64
CA LEU A 23 -23.47 5.56 -3.77
C LEU A 23 -24.31 5.66 -5.05
N GLN A 24 -25.10 6.71 -5.22
CA GLN A 24 -26.03 6.76 -6.36
C GLN A 24 -25.57 7.58 -7.58
N ASN A 25 -24.34 8.03 -7.73
CA ASN A 25 -23.96 8.71 -8.98
C ASN A 25 -22.44 8.62 -9.30
N LYS A 26 -21.91 7.41 -9.38
CA LYS A 26 -20.75 7.13 -10.25
C LYS A 26 -21.08 5.86 -11.03
N SER A 27 -21.01 5.95 -12.37
CA SER A 27 -20.98 4.75 -13.22
C SER A 27 -19.77 3.90 -12.75
N ILE A 28 -20.06 2.96 -11.89
CA ILE A 28 -19.08 1.99 -11.40
C ILE A 28 -18.92 1.02 -12.57
N SER A 29 -17.91 1.25 -13.42
CA SER A 29 -17.28 0.12 -14.07
C SER A 29 -16.62 -0.67 -12.94
N THR A 30 -17.41 -1.55 -12.33
CA THR A 30 -16.94 -2.41 -11.29
C THR A 30 -15.94 -3.34 -11.96
N ILE A 31 -14.64 -3.03 -11.85
CA ILE A 31 -13.59 -4.03 -12.06
C ILE A 31 -13.85 -5.06 -10.96
N MET A 32 -14.62 -6.09 -11.32
CA MET A 32 -14.88 -7.20 -10.41
C MET A 32 -13.54 -7.92 -10.24
N LEU A 33 -12.93 -7.74 -9.07
CA LEU A 33 -11.76 -8.52 -8.68
C LEU A 33 -12.11 -10.00 -8.73
N GLN A 34 -11.56 -10.69 -9.71
CA GLN A 34 -11.75 -12.14 -9.87
C GLN A 34 -10.78 -12.90 -8.97
N LEU A 35 -11.16 -14.09 -8.55
CA LEU A 35 -10.34 -14.97 -7.71
C LEU A 35 -8.94 -15.22 -8.33
N ASP A 36 -8.87 -15.31 -9.65
CA ASP A 36 -7.62 -15.51 -10.39
C ASP A 36 -6.62 -14.37 -10.15
N ASN A 37 -7.08 -13.13 -9.96
CA ASN A 37 -6.21 -12.00 -9.65
C ASN A 37 -5.54 -12.19 -8.29
N PHE A 38 -6.25 -12.73 -7.30
CA PHE A 38 -5.68 -13.06 -5.99
C PHE A 38 -4.66 -14.19 -6.07
N TYR A 39 -4.88 -15.22 -6.88
CA TYR A 39 -3.90 -16.29 -7.07
C TYR A 39 -2.64 -15.79 -7.78
N LYS A 40 -2.78 -14.96 -8.82
CA LYS A 40 -1.65 -14.31 -9.48
C LYS A 40 -0.85 -13.44 -8.51
N ALA A 41 -1.54 -12.58 -7.75
CA ALA A 41 -0.90 -11.74 -6.75
C ALA A 41 -0.18 -12.59 -5.68
N ARG A 42 -0.81 -13.65 -5.17
CA ARG A 42 -0.19 -14.57 -4.21
C ARG A 42 1.09 -15.20 -4.75
N PHE A 43 1.09 -15.64 -6.00
CA PHE A 43 2.28 -16.24 -6.63
C PHE A 43 3.43 -15.22 -6.73
N VAL A 44 3.15 -14.02 -7.22
CA VAL A 44 4.14 -12.94 -7.34
C VAL A 44 4.67 -12.54 -5.97
N LEU A 45 3.79 -12.34 -5.00
CA LEU A 45 4.14 -11.89 -3.66
C LEU A 45 4.90 -12.93 -2.85
N SER A 46 4.74 -14.22 -3.11
CA SER A 46 5.44 -15.30 -2.37
C SER A 46 6.96 -15.16 -2.37
N LYS A 47 7.51 -14.46 -3.37
CA LYS A 47 8.95 -14.22 -3.53
C LYS A 47 9.51 -13.15 -2.59
N VAL A 48 8.66 -12.25 -2.09
CA VAL A 48 9.12 -11.08 -1.33
C VAL A 48 8.53 -10.96 0.06
N ILE A 49 7.26 -11.33 0.25
CA ILE A 49 6.59 -11.17 1.52
C ILE A 49 6.90 -12.31 2.50
N ARG A 50 6.71 -12.01 3.78
CA ARG A 50 6.63 -13.03 4.82
C ARG A 50 5.21 -13.60 4.87
N LYS A 51 5.07 -14.92 4.94
CA LYS A 51 3.79 -15.54 5.23
C LYS A 51 3.42 -15.23 6.69
N THR A 52 2.36 -14.47 6.90
CA THR A 52 1.78 -14.21 8.22
C THR A 52 0.58 -15.14 8.39
N GLU A 53 0.59 -15.96 9.44
CA GLU A 53 -0.52 -16.89 9.67
C GLU A 53 -1.72 -16.17 10.27
N LEU A 54 -2.91 -16.76 10.10
CA LEU A 54 -4.10 -16.31 10.83
C LEU A 54 -4.05 -16.86 12.26
N VAL A 55 -4.26 -15.99 13.23
CA VAL A 55 -4.29 -16.32 14.65
C VAL A 55 -5.74 -16.31 15.12
N HIS A 56 -6.27 -17.48 15.51
CA HIS A 56 -7.61 -17.57 16.08
C HIS A 56 -7.61 -16.96 17.49
N THR A 57 -8.57 -16.09 17.76
CA THR A 57 -8.63 -15.30 19.01
C THR A 57 -10.04 -15.36 19.63
N PRO A 58 -10.46 -16.50 20.19
CA PRO A 58 -11.82 -16.70 20.72
C PRO A 58 -12.15 -15.79 21.91
N ARG A 59 -11.10 -15.24 22.58
CA ARG A 59 -11.28 -14.32 23.73
C ARG A 59 -11.74 -12.91 23.32
N ILE A 60 -11.63 -12.51 22.05
CA ILE A 60 -12.06 -11.18 21.59
C ILE A 60 -13.59 -11.11 21.52
N ASN A 61 -14.20 -12.15 20.98
CA ASN A 61 -15.66 -12.29 20.95
C ASN A 61 -16.00 -13.79 21.02
N PRO A 62 -16.56 -14.28 22.14
CA PRO A 62 -16.92 -15.69 22.29
C PRO A 62 -18.06 -16.15 21.36
N GLU A 63 -18.86 -15.21 20.84
CA GLU A 63 -20.01 -15.50 19.97
C GLU A 63 -19.64 -15.54 18.48
N SER A 64 -18.36 -15.33 18.15
CA SER A 64 -17.90 -15.26 16.76
C SER A 64 -16.50 -15.81 16.62
N ASP A 65 -16.23 -16.47 15.49
CA ASP A 65 -14.88 -16.85 15.11
C ASP A 65 -14.07 -15.64 14.65
N VAL A 66 -13.19 -15.14 15.51
CA VAL A 66 -12.32 -14.00 15.22
C VAL A 66 -10.91 -14.47 14.90
N TYR A 67 -10.40 -14.05 13.75
CA TYR A 67 -9.04 -14.31 13.32
C TYR A 67 -8.28 -13.00 13.11
N LEU A 68 -7.07 -12.93 13.65
CA LEU A 68 -6.15 -11.81 13.42
C LEU A 68 -5.18 -12.15 12.28
N LYS A 69 -4.95 -11.18 11.40
CA LYS A 69 -3.90 -11.20 10.39
C LYS A 69 -2.79 -10.23 10.81
N PRO A 70 -1.72 -10.70 11.49
CA PRO A 70 -0.73 -9.83 12.12
C PRO A 70 0.27 -9.26 11.09
N GLU A 71 -0.16 -8.32 10.26
CA GLU A 71 0.70 -7.67 9.25
C GLU A 71 1.77 -6.74 9.86
N CYS A 72 1.71 -6.45 11.15
CA CYS A 72 2.83 -5.84 11.87
C CYS A 72 4.10 -6.74 11.88
N LEU A 73 3.94 -8.05 11.66
CA LEU A 73 5.04 -8.99 11.50
C LEU A 73 5.59 -9.07 10.06
N GLN A 74 5.02 -8.33 9.12
CA GLN A 74 5.48 -8.27 7.74
C GLN A 74 6.83 -7.53 7.64
N LYS A 75 7.56 -7.71 6.53
CA LYS A 75 8.92 -7.16 6.33
C LYS A 75 9.05 -5.66 6.59
N THR A 76 8.04 -4.86 6.25
CA THR A 76 8.01 -3.41 6.52
C THR A 76 7.19 -3.04 7.74
N GLY A 77 6.81 -4.03 8.57
CA GLY A 77 5.92 -3.82 9.70
C GLY A 77 4.48 -3.49 9.33
N SER A 78 4.08 -3.71 8.07
CA SER A 78 2.73 -3.46 7.59
C SER A 78 2.41 -4.22 6.31
N PHE A 79 1.12 -4.29 5.94
CA PHE A 79 0.65 -4.94 4.71
C PHE A 79 1.00 -4.17 3.43
N LYS A 80 1.45 -2.93 3.50
CA LYS A 80 1.65 -2.04 2.33
C LYS A 80 2.63 -2.60 1.29
N ILE A 81 3.59 -3.41 1.70
CA ILE A 81 4.49 -4.12 0.76
C ILE A 81 3.73 -5.00 -0.24
N ARG A 82 2.56 -5.54 0.13
CA ARG A 82 1.77 -6.41 -0.74
C ARG A 82 1.30 -5.65 -1.99
N GLY A 83 0.55 -4.56 -1.80
CA GLY A 83 0.07 -3.75 -2.92
C GLY A 83 1.21 -3.09 -3.69
N ALA A 84 2.16 -2.47 -3.00
CA ALA A 84 3.27 -1.79 -3.63
C ALA A 84 4.12 -2.73 -4.52
N TYR A 85 4.50 -3.90 -3.99
CA TYR A 85 5.27 -4.87 -4.76
C TYR A 85 4.47 -5.41 -5.95
N TYR A 86 3.19 -5.75 -5.74
CA TYR A 86 2.35 -6.27 -6.83
C TYR A 86 2.20 -5.23 -7.95
N LYS A 87 1.86 -3.98 -7.62
CA LYS A 87 1.78 -2.88 -8.59
C LYS A 87 3.07 -2.73 -9.39
N ILE A 88 4.22 -2.62 -8.73
CA ILE A 88 5.52 -2.45 -9.40
C ILE A 88 5.85 -3.67 -10.27
N SER A 89 5.44 -4.88 -9.86
CA SER A 89 5.65 -6.09 -10.66
C SER A 89 4.95 -6.07 -12.01
N GLN A 90 3.78 -5.39 -12.09
CA GLN A 90 2.95 -5.30 -13.28
C GLN A 90 3.41 -4.22 -14.28
N LEU A 91 4.34 -3.34 -13.90
CA LEU A 91 4.85 -2.29 -14.75
C LEU A 91 5.60 -2.84 -15.97
N SER A 92 5.47 -2.16 -17.10
CA SER A 92 6.24 -2.44 -18.32
C SER A 92 7.75 -2.25 -18.07
N LYS A 93 8.56 -2.67 -19.03
CA LYS A 93 10.01 -2.48 -18.97
C LYS A 93 10.35 -0.98 -18.98
N GLU A 94 9.69 -0.22 -19.83
CA GLU A 94 9.88 1.23 -19.97
C GLU A 94 9.51 1.98 -18.70
N GLU A 95 8.40 1.60 -18.03
CA GLU A 95 8.00 2.19 -16.76
C GLU A 95 9.00 1.87 -15.65
N LYS A 96 9.51 0.64 -15.59
CA LYS A 96 10.54 0.23 -14.62
C LYS A 96 11.87 0.96 -14.84
N GLU A 97 12.26 1.22 -16.08
CA GLU A 97 13.47 1.97 -16.41
C GLU A 97 13.37 3.44 -15.96
N LYS A 98 12.21 4.06 -16.12
CA LYS A 98 11.94 5.40 -15.60
C LYS A 98 11.91 5.45 -14.08
N GLY A 99 11.34 4.43 -13.43
CA GLY A 99 11.22 4.32 -11.99
C GLY A 99 9.82 4.67 -11.47
N VAL A 100 9.67 4.63 -10.16
CA VAL A 100 8.39 4.89 -9.48
C VAL A 100 8.50 6.04 -8.50
N ILE A 101 7.37 6.72 -8.29
CA ILE A 101 7.25 7.79 -7.29
C ILE A 101 6.04 7.56 -6.40
N ALA A 102 6.13 7.96 -5.14
CA ALA A 102 5.01 7.95 -4.22
C ALA A 102 5.08 9.13 -3.25
N CYS A 103 3.93 9.50 -2.67
CA CYS A 103 3.86 10.44 -1.57
C CYS A 103 3.38 9.72 -0.32
N SER A 104 4.23 9.62 0.71
CA SER A 104 3.87 9.01 1.99
C SER A 104 4.95 9.20 3.04
N ALA A 105 4.59 9.65 4.22
CA ALA A 105 5.46 9.70 5.40
C ALA A 105 5.37 8.45 6.30
N GLY A 106 4.84 7.33 5.80
CA GLY A 106 4.53 6.17 6.63
C GLY A 106 4.80 4.81 5.99
N ASN A 107 3.91 3.88 6.27
CA ASN A 107 4.06 2.48 5.86
C ASN A 107 4.07 2.28 4.33
N HIS A 108 3.35 3.15 3.59
CA HIS A 108 3.33 3.06 2.13
C HIS A 108 4.69 3.40 1.52
N ALA A 109 5.36 4.45 2.02
CA ALA A 109 6.72 4.81 1.61
C ALA A 109 7.68 3.61 1.71
N GLN A 110 7.67 2.92 2.84
CA GLN A 110 8.51 1.75 3.08
C GLN A 110 8.12 0.55 2.18
N GLY A 111 6.82 0.38 1.93
CA GLY A 111 6.33 -0.65 1.01
C GLY A 111 6.81 -0.43 -0.43
N VAL A 112 6.75 0.82 -0.92
CA VAL A 112 7.23 1.19 -2.26
C VAL A 112 8.74 1.06 -2.34
N ALA A 113 9.48 1.59 -1.36
CA ALA A 113 10.93 1.52 -1.30
C ALA A 113 11.44 0.07 -1.38
N LEU A 114 10.94 -0.81 -0.51
CA LEU A 114 11.32 -2.23 -0.52
C LEU A 114 10.89 -2.93 -1.82
N GLY A 115 9.66 -2.65 -2.29
CA GLY A 115 9.13 -3.26 -3.50
C GLY A 115 9.93 -2.90 -4.74
N ALA A 116 10.28 -1.64 -4.91
CA ALA A 116 11.08 -1.15 -6.01
C ALA A 116 12.52 -1.70 -5.96
N THR A 117 13.17 -1.61 -4.82
CA THR A 117 14.55 -2.11 -4.63
C THR A 117 14.64 -3.61 -4.92
N ALA A 118 13.66 -4.40 -4.46
CA ALA A 118 13.65 -5.85 -4.72
C ALA A 118 13.49 -6.21 -6.21
N MET A 119 13.09 -5.26 -7.05
CA MET A 119 12.97 -5.43 -8.52
C MET A 119 14.02 -4.64 -9.31
N GLY A 120 14.99 -4.00 -8.63
CA GLY A 120 15.98 -3.16 -9.28
C GLY A 120 15.39 -1.88 -9.91
N VAL A 121 14.23 -1.43 -9.45
CA VAL A 121 13.53 -0.23 -9.92
C VAL A 121 13.88 0.95 -9.02
N LYS A 122 14.21 2.11 -9.60
CA LYS A 122 14.42 3.33 -8.84
C LYS A 122 13.11 3.79 -8.21
N SER A 123 13.18 4.30 -6.98
CA SER A 123 12.02 4.86 -6.31
C SER A 123 12.34 6.20 -5.64
N LEU A 124 11.45 7.17 -5.85
CA LEU A 124 11.49 8.49 -5.22
C LEU A 124 10.27 8.64 -4.30
N ILE A 125 10.49 9.02 -3.05
CA ILE A 125 9.42 9.21 -2.08
C ILE A 125 9.38 10.68 -1.65
N CYS A 126 8.28 11.35 -1.95
CA CYS A 126 8.02 12.70 -1.47
C CYS A 126 7.34 12.64 -0.10
N LEU A 127 7.85 13.44 0.84
CA LEU A 127 7.28 13.58 2.18
C LEU A 127 7.42 15.03 2.67
N PRO A 128 6.53 15.49 3.55
CA PRO A 128 6.71 16.79 4.18
C PRO A 128 7.97 16.81 5.05
N GLU A 129 8.64 17.97 5.13
CA GLU A 129 9.84 18.16 5.97
C GLU A 129 9.60 17.84 7.44
N GLY A 130 8.36 18.01 7.93
CA GLY A 130 7.95 17.66 9.28
C GLY A 130 7.77 16.14 9.52
N ALA A 131 8.07 15.29 8.54
CA ALA A 131 7.99 13.84 8.72
C ALA A 131 8.99 13.35 9.77
N PRO A 132 8.62 12.34 10.61
CA PRO A 132 9.52 11.80 11.61
C PRO A 132 10.82 11.28 10.99
N ILE A 133 11.96 11.73 11.50
CA ILE A 133 13.31 11.36 11.01
C ILE A 133 13.47 9.84 10.90
N SER A 134 12.94 9.10 11.88
CA SER A 134 12.99 7.63 11.87
C SER A 134 12.29 7.01 10.63
N LYS A 135 11.23 7.64 10.11
CA LYS A 135 10.51 7.19 8.91
C LYS A 135 11.28 7.53 7.64
N VAL A 136 11.86 8.72 7.58
CA VAL A 136 12.74 9.17 6.49
C VAL A 136 13.92 8.20 6.33
N GLU A 137 14.63 7.95 7.43
CA GLU A 137 15.78 7.06 7.45
C GLU A 137 15.42 5.59 7.17
N ALA A 138 14.27 5.12 7.66
CA ALA A 138 13.79 3.78 7.33
C ALA A 138 13.52 3.64 5.81
N THR A 139 12.94 4.68 5.19
CA THR A 139 12.67 4.69 3.74
C THR A 139 13.96 4.68 2.93
N LYS A 140 14.94 5.50 3.30
CA LYS A 140 16.27 5.53 2.66
C LYS A 140 17.02 4.19 2.80
N ARG A 141 17.00 3.59 4.00
CA ARG A 141 17.62 2.26 4.23
C ARG A 141 17.00 1.15 3.37
N LEU A 142 15.76 1.31 2.95
CA LEU A 142 15.09 0.37 2.03
C LEU A 142 15.41 0.66 0.55
N GLY A 143 16.29 1.63 0.27
CA GLY A 143 16.85 1.89 -1.06
C GLY A 143 16.11 2.96 -1.87
N ALA A 144 15.17 3.69 -1.29
CA ALA A 144 14.51 4.80 -1.97
C ALA A 144 15.27 6.12 -1.82
N GLU A 145 15.22 6.94 -2.85
CA GLU A 145 15.51 8.36 -2.76
C GLU A 145 14.36 9.08 -2.04
N VAL A 146 14.68 10.14 -1.31
CA VAL A 146 13.71 10.90 -0.53
C VAL A 146 13.76 12.37 -0.93
N CYS A 147 12.61 12.93 -1.29
CA CYS A 147 12.37 14.35 -1.52
C CYS A 147 11.60 14.92 -0.32
N LEU A 148 12.25 15.75 0.49
CA LEU A 148 11.61 16.49 1.57
C LEU A 148 11.01 17.76 0.98
N VAL A 149 9.73 17.99 1.27
CA VAL A 149 8.97 19.13 0.72
C VAL A 149 8.52 20.04 1.87
N PRO A 150 8.80 21.33 1.83
CA PRO A 150 8.25 22.27 2.79
C PRO A 150 6.71 22.23 2.80
N GLY A 151 6.11 22.32 3.99
CA GLY A 151 4.66 22.31 4.15
C GLY A 151 4.11 21.00 4.68
N VAL A 152 2.87 20.66 4.23
CA VAL A 152 2.11 19.53 4.71
C VAL A 152 2.04 18.38 3.67
N TYR A 153 1.23 17.37 3.95
CA TYR A 153 1.10 16.21 3.07
C TYR A 153 0.66 16.60 1.64
N ASP A 154 -0.27 17.54 1.51
CA ASP A 154 -0.81 17.95 0.20
C ASP A 154 0.26 18.63 -0.66
N ASP A 155 1.18 19.41 -0.04
CA ASP A 155 2.31 20.04 -0.75
C ASP A 155 3.27 18.95 -1.29
N ALA A 156 3.58 17.96 -0.46
CA ALA A 156 4.40 16.82 -0.87
C ALA A 156 3.73 15.97 -1.95
N TYR A 157 2.41 15.84 -1.90
CA TYR A 157 1.64 15.13 -2.92
C TYR A 157 1.67 15.86 -4.26
N GLN A 158 1.46 17.19 -4.28
CA GLN A 158 1.55 18.01 -5.49
C GLN A 158 2.96 17.94 -6.08
N LYS A 159 4.00 18.04 -5.23
CA LYS A 159 5.39 17.89 -5.68
C LYS A 159 5.65 16.52 -6.31
N ALA A 160 5.08 15.46 -5.76
CA ALA A 160 5.20 14.13 -6.34
C ALA A 160 4.53 14.04 -7.72
N LEU A 161 3.40 14.72 -7.93
CA LEU A 161 2.75 14.78 -9.24
C LEU A 161 3.57 15.58 -10.25
N GLU A 162 4.14 16.73 -9.86
CA GLU A 162 5.04 17.51 -10.71
C GLU A 162 6.24 16.68 -11.18
N LEU A 163 6.94 16.02 -10.23
CA LEU A 163 8.10 15.19 -10.53
C LEU A 163 7.73 13.94 -11.37
N LYS A 164 6.54 13.38 -11.13
CA LYS A 164 6.01 12.31 -11.99
C LYS A 164 5.92 12.75 -13.44
N ASP A 165 5.36 13.94 -13.70
CA ASP A 165 5.17 14.44 -15.06
C ASP A 165 6.48 14.90 -15.70
N GLU A 166 7.39 15.50 -14.92
CA GLU A 166 8.71 15.95 -15.37
C GLU A 166 9.64 14.80 -15.78
N PHE A 167 9.70 13.74 -14.96
CA PHE A 167 10.63 12.62 -15.17
C PHE A 167 9.98 11.36 -15.73
N GLY A 168 8.65 11.37 -15.86
CA GLY A 168 7.89 10.24 -16.37
C GLY A 168 7.82 9.04 -15.41
N TYR A 169 7.94 9.26 -14.10
CA TYR A 169 7.77 8.22 -13.09
C TYR A 169 6.36 7.62 -13.10
N THR A 170 6.24 6.35 -12.76
CA THR A 170 4.94 5.76 -12.45
C THR A 170 4.58 6.06 -11.00
N PHE A 171 3.42 6.68 -10.78
CA PHE A 171 2.93 6.96 -9.44
C PHE A 171 2.33 5.71 -8.79
N VAL A 172 2.82 5.35 -7.61
CA VAL A 172 2.26 4.24 -6.83
C VAL A 172 1.35 4.81 -5.75
N HIS A 173 0.04 4.70 -6.00
CA HIS A 173 -0.97 5.33 -5.16
C HIS A 173 -1.13 4.63 -3.80
N PRO A 174 -1.27 5.38 -2.67
CA PRO A 174 -1.32 4.78 -1.33
C PRO A 174 -2.66 4.12 -0.97
N PHE A 175 -3.76 4.43 -1.68
CA PHE A 175 -5.11 4.05 -1.29
C PHE A 175 -5.89 3.32 -2.38
N ASP A 176 -5.82 3.80 -3.61
CA ASP A 176 -6.67 3.33 -4.70
C ASP A 176 -5.85 3.20 -6.00
N ASP A 177 -5.82 1.98 -6.54
CA ASP A 177 -5.13 1.65 -7.79
C ASP A 177 -5.88 0.50 -8.45
N GLU A 178 -6.16 0.63 -9.74
CA GLU A 178 -6.97 -0.34 -10.50
C GLU A 178 -6.25 -1.67 -10.78
N ASN A 179 -4.95 -1.77 -10.48
CA ASN A 179 -4.14 -2.97 -10.72
C ASN A 179 -3.88 -3.78 -9.47
#